data_bac92a066ce66c434fd21d3a15c95ca1
#
_entry.id   bac92a066ce66c434fd21d3a15c95ca1
#
_cell.length_a   1.000
_cell.length_b   1.000
_cell.length_c   1.000
_cell.angle_alpha   90.00
_cell.angle_beta   90.00
_cell.angle_gamma   90.00
#
_symmetry.space_group_name_H-M   'P 1'
#
loop_
_entity.id
_entity.type
_entity.pdbx_description
1 polymer ?
#
loop_
_entity_poly.entity_id
_entity_poly.type
_entity_poly.pdbx_seq_one_letter_code
_entity_poly.pdbx_strand_id
1 'polypeptide(L)'
;MDANKRRSQILALLKKSQMPVSASSLAEQLSVSRQIIVGDVAILRASGAHISATPRGYVYEEEASAFPYEGLLACRHSPDQLREELYTIVDYGGFVIDVTIEHPLYGQLSGPLNIGSRYDVDLFIEKVEAAENAKPLSVLTGGIHLHRIGCKDSAVFSLIKEKLDEKGIIFSSAE
;
A
#
# COMPACT_ATOMS: atom_id res chain seq x y z
N MET A 1 31.46 -9.31 -2.09
CA MET A 1 30.04 -9.53 -1.69
C MET A 1 29.15 -9.21 -2.87
N ASP A 2 28.19 -10.07 -3.19
CA ASP A 2 27.22 -9.84 -4.25
C ASP A 2 26.33 -8.61 -3.97
N ALA A 3 25.95 -7.87 -5.03
CA ALA A 3 25.22 -6.62 -4.92
C ALA A 3 23.83 -6.77 -4.27
N ASN A 4 23.11 -7.87 -4.57
CA ASN A 4 21.79 -8.13 -3.97
C ASN A 4 21.92 -8.39 -2.46
N LYS A 5 22.90 -9.20 -2.08
CA LYS A 5 23.19 -9.48 -0.66
C LYS A 5 23.60 -8.21 0.10
N ARG A 6 24.38 -7.34 -0.54
CA ARG A 6 24.78 -6.06 0.05
C ARG A 6 23.57 -5.14 0.26
N ARG A 7 22.69 -5.00 -0.72
CA ARG A 7 21.45 -4.21 -0.59
C ARG A 7 20.55 -4.74 0.52
N SER A 8 20.40 -6.05 0.65
CA SER A 8 19.65 -6.65 1.76
C SER A 8 20.26 -6.32 3.12
N GLN A 9 21.60 -6.29 3.21
CA GLN A 9 22.30 -5.92 4.45
C GLN A 9 22.16 -4.43 4.77
N ILE A 10 22.20 -3.54 3.76
CA ILE A 10 21.91 -2.11 3.95
C ILE A 10 20.53 -1.92 4.56
N LEU A 11 19.49 -2.55 3.99
CA LEU A 11 18.14 -2.48 4.54
C LEU A 11 18.06 -2.99 5.98
N ALA A 12 18.69 -4.12 6.28
CA ALA A 12 18.69 -4.69 7.62
C ALA A 12 19.38 -3.75 8.64
N LEU A 13 20.50 -3.13 8.27
CA LEU A 13 21.20 -2.16 9.12
C LEU A 13 20.36 -0.90 9.36
N LEU A 14 19.73 -0.37 8.32
CA LEU A 14 18.88 0.82 8.45
C LEU A 14 17.62 0.55 9.29
N LYS A 15 16.95 -0.60 9.09
CA LYS A 15 15.78 -1.01 9.88
C LYS A 15 16.09 -1.20 11.36
N LYS A 16 17.30 -1.67 11.68
CA LYS A 16 17.74 -1.88 13.06
C LYS A 16 18.15 -0.59 13.76
N SER A 17 18.51 0.45 13.02
CA SER A 17 19.01 1.71 13.57
C SER A 17 17.87 2.68 13.85
N GLN A 18 17.82 3.21 15.06
CA GLN A 18 16.93 4.31 15.44
C GLN A 18 17.48 5.70 15.07
N MET A 19 18.72 5.76 14.60
CA MET A 19 19.42 7.00 14.26
C MET A 19 19.85 6.98 12.79
N PRO A 20 20.00 8.15 12.15
CA PRO A 20 20.53 8.22 10.79
C PRO A 20 21.91 7.52 10.68
N VAL A 21 22.07 6.68 9.67
CA VAL A 21 23.33 5.97 9.38
C VAL A 21 23.99 6.60 8.17
N SER A 22 25.22 7.09 8.32
CA SER A 22 25.91 7.74 7.20
C SER A 22 26.32 6.73 6.12
N ALA A 23 26.41 7.20 4.86
CA ALA A 23 26.91 6.40 3.76
C ALA A 23 28.34 5.89 4.03
N SER A 24 29.17 6.65 4.72
CA SER A 24 30.53 6.26 5.09
C SER A 24 30.54 5.14 6.12
N SER A 25 29.67 5.21 7.14
CA SER A 25 29.53 4.14 8.14
C SER A 25 29.03 2.83 7.51
N LEU A 26 28.06 2.90 6.60
CA LEU A 26 27.61 1.72 5.84
C LEU A 26 28.73 1.14 4.96
N ALA A 27 29.49 2.01 4.31
CA ALA A 27 30.61 1.63 3.46
C ALA A 27 31.70 0.88 4.25
N GLU A 28 32.05 1.38 5.42
CA GLU A 28 33.01 0.74 6.35
C GLU A 28 32.51 -0.64 6.81
N GLN A 29 31.27 -0.73 7.30
CA GLN A 29 30.69 -1.99 7.78
C GLN A 29 30.59 -3.06 6.68
N LEU A 30 30.32 -2.64 5.44
CA LEU A 30 30.16 -3.55 4.30
C LEU A 30 31.43 -3.71 3.45
N SER A 31 32.54 -3.07 3.84
CA SER A 31 33.84 -3.12 3.15
C SER A 31 33.75 -2.74 1.66
N VAL A 32 33.03 -1.66 1.36
CA VAL A 32 32.88 -1.11 0.01
C VAL A 32 33.12 0.41 0.01
N SER A 33 33.19 1.03 -1.16
CA SER A 33 33.28 2.49 -1.24
C SER A 33 31.96 3.18 -0.89
N ARG A 34 32.03 4.41 -0.38
CA ARG A 34 30.87 5.26 -0.14
C ARG A 34 30.00 5.42 -1.40
N GLN A 35 30.61 5.52 -2.58
CA GLN A 35 29.92 5.66 -3.87
C GLN A 35 29.03 4.43 -4.18
N ILE A 36 29.50 3.23 -3.84
CA ILE A 36 28.71 2.00 -4.00
C ILE A 36 27.48 2.04 -3.09
N ILE A 37 27.61 2.50 -1.86
CA ILE A 37 26.47 2.64 -0.93
C ILE A 37 25.44 3.64 -1.49
N VAL A 38 25.88 4.80 -1.99
CA VAL A 38 24.98 5.80 -2.58
C VAL A 38 24.20 5.19 -3.75
N GLY A 39 24.85 4.45 -4.63
CA GLY A 39 24.21 3.73 -5.73
C GLY A 39 23.23 2.66 -5.28
N ASP A 40 23.62 1.83 -4.30
CA ASP A 40 22.75 0.79 -3.76
C ASP A 40 21.50 1.36 -3.06
N VAL A 41 21.64 2.44 -2.31
CA VAL A 41 20.51 3.15 -1.69
C VAL A 41 19.58 3.73 -2.74
N ALA A 42 20.12 4.29 -3.84
CA ALA A 42 19.31 4.78 -4.95
C ALA A 42 18.48 3.64 -5.59
N ILE A 43 19.07 2.46 -5.79
CA ILE A 43 18.38 1.28 -6.32
C ILE A 43 17.31 0.79 -5.33
N LEU A 44 17.61 0.73 -4.04
CA LEU A 44 16.66 0.33 -3.01
C LEU A 44 15.44 1.28 -2.97
N ARG A 45 15.67 2.58 -3.04
CA ARG A 45 14.60 3.58 -3.12
C ARG A 45 13.76 3.43 -4.39
N ALA A 46 14.39 3.21 -5.52
CA ALA A 46 13.70 2.93 -6.79
C ALA A 46 12.89 1.64 -6.76
N SER A 47 13.27 0.68 -5.90
CA SER A 47 12.54 -0.58 -5.66
C SER A 47 11.46 -0.47 -4.57
N GLY A 48 11.15 0.75 -4.10
CA GLY A 48 10.09 0.98 -3.12
C GLY A 48 10.54 0.90 -1.65
N ALA A 49 11.84 0.85 -1.36
CA ALA A 49 12.30 0.92 0.03
C ALA A 49 12.16 2.34 0.57
N HIS A 50 11.49 2.48 1.72
CA HIS A 50 11.26 3.76 2.39
C HIS A 50 12.52 4.24 3.10
N ILE A 51 13.47 4.73 2.33
CA ILE A 51 14.74 5.29 2.83
C ILE A 51 14.78 6.79 2.55
N SER A 52 14.81 7.59 3.61
CA SER A 52 15.01 9.04 3.55
C SER A 52 16.47 9.41 3.74
N ALA A 53 16.92 10.39 2.95
CA ALA A 53 18.24 10.99 3.09
C ALA A 53 18.15 12.25 3.96
N THR A 54 18.91 12.29 5.04
CA THR A 54 19.05 13.45 5.92
C THR A 54 20.48 14.00 5.85
N PRO A 55 20.75 15.22 6.34
CA PRO A 55 22.12 15.73 6.43
C PRO A 55 23.07 14.84 7.25
N ARG A 56 22.54 13.98 8.14
CA ARG A 56 23.32 13.07 8.99
C ARG A 56 23.43 11.66 8.45
N GLY A 57 22.71 11.31 7.39
CA GLY A 57 22.73 9.96 6.79
C GLY A 57 21.33 9.48 6.38
N TYR A 58 21.24 8.19 6.14
CA TYR A 58 20.02 7.51 5.73
C TYR A 58 19.24 7.01 6.94
N VAL A 59 17.92 7.15 6.86
CA VAL A 59 16.95 6.62 7.82
C VAL A 59 16.00 5.71 7.07
N TYR A 60 15.70 4.53 7.63
CA TYR A 60 14.58 3.74 7.17
C TYR A 60 13.32 4.26 7.86
N GLU A 61 12.40 4.77 7.07
CA GLU A 61 11.08 5.15 7.56
C GLU A 61 10.22 3.89 7.49
N GLU A 62 9.93 3.26 8.65
CA GLU A 62 8.79 2.36 8.69
C GLU A 62 7.58 3.18 8.24
N GLU A 63 6.76 2.64 7.33
CA GLU A 63 5.41 3.15 7.17
C GLU A 63 4.75 3.03 8.55
N ALA A 64 4.90 4.06 9.36
CA ALA A 64 4.02 4.22 10.50
C ALA A 64 2.63 4.32 9.87
N SER A 65 1.82 3.28 10.07
CA SER A 65 0.44 3.33 9.66
C SER A 65 -0.16 4.65 10.13
N ALA A 66 -0.76 5.40 9.22
CA ALA A 66 -1.46 6.64 9.57
C ALA A 66 -2.68 6.36 10.45
N PHE A 67 -3.01 5.07 10.65
CA PHE A 67 -4.19 4.59 11.36
C PHE A 67 -3.79 3.66 12.50
N PRO A 68 -4.52 3.70 13.62
CA PRO A 68 -4.30 2.79 14.74
C PRO A 68 -4.48 1.31 14.38
N TYR A 69 -5.30 1.03 13.36
CA TYR A 69 -5.51 -0.31 12.81
C TYR A 69 -5.57 -0.26 11.30
N GLU A 70 -4.91 -1.19 10.64
CA GLU A 70 -5.05 -1.45 9.20
C GLU A 70 -5.37 -2.92 8.96
N GLY A 71 -6.26 -3.18 8.00
CA GLY A 71 -6.62 -4.52 7.58
C GLY A 71 -6.83 -4.61 6.07
N LEU A 72 -6.79 -5.83 5.55
CA LEU A 72 -7.08 -6.13 4.16
C LEU A 72 -8.48 -6.73 4.04
N LEU A 73 -9.27 -6.22 3.08
CA LEU A 73 -10.54 -6.77 2.67
C LEU A 73 -10.41 -7.33 1.26
N ALA A 74 -10.81 -8.59 1.08
CA ALA A 74 -10.99 -9.17 -0.24
C ALA A 74 -12.44 -8.92 -0.66
N CYS A 75 -12.62 -8.24 -1.79
CA CYS A 75 -13.92 -7.83 -2.31
C CYS A 75 -14.14 -8.39 -3.72
N ARG A 76 -15.40 -8.61 -4.06
CA ARG A 76 -15.83 -8.93 -5.41
C ARG A 76 -17.19 -8.32 -5.67
N HIS A 77 -17.28 -7.45 -6.67
CA HIS A 77 -18.53 -6.84 -7.09
C HIS A 77 -18.46 -6.38 -8.55
N SER A 78 -19.61 -6.08 -9.12
CA SER A 78 -19.75 -5.44 -10.43
C SER A 78 -19.49 -3.92 -10.34
N PRO A 79 -19.15 -3.24 -11.45
CA PRO A 79 -18.83 -1.81 -11.44
C PRO A 79 -19.93 -0.89 -10.86
N ASP A 80 -21.19 -1.27 -10.98
CA ASP A 80 -22.32 -0.54 -10.43
C ASP A 80 -22.40 -0.54 -8.90
N GLN A 81 -21.75 -1.49 -8.24
CA GLN A 81 -21.67 -1.55 -6.78
C GLN A 81 -20.47 -0.78 -6.18
N LEU A 82 -19.61 -0.21 -7.01
CA LEU A 82 -18.42 0.51 -6.56
C LEU A 82 -18.75 1.64 -5.56
N ARG A 83 -19.76 2.44 -5.84
CA ARG A 83 -20.20 3.51 -4.94
C ARG A 83 -20.71 2.95 -3.61
N GLU A 84 -21.49 1.89 -3.65
CA GLU A 84 -22.05 1.25 -2.45
C GLU A 84 -20.95 0.66 -1.56
N GLU A 85 -19.94 0.01 -2.15
CA GLU A 85 -18.79 -0.49 -1.42
C GLU A 85 -18.07 0.64 -0.68
N LEU A 86 -17.64 1.66 -1.40
CA LEU A 86 -16.86 2.76 -0.84
C LEU A 86 -17.66 3.56 0.22
N TYR A 87 -18.94 3.82 -0.03
CA TYR A 87 -19.81 4.45 0.97
C TYR A 87 -19.93 3.62 2.23
N THR A 88 -20.11 2.30 2.11
CA THR A 88 -20.19 1.42 3.28
C THR A 88 -18.92 1.50 4.12
N ILE A 89 -17.75 1.50 3.50
CA ILE A 89 -16.48 1.60 4.23
C ILE A 89 -16.39 2.93 5.00
N VAL A 90 -16.63 4.06 4.34
CA VAL A 90 -16.45 5.38 4.97
C VAL A 90 -17.54 5.69 5.99
N ASP A 91 -18.78 5.25 5.77
CA ASP A 91 -19.90 5.47 6.70
C ASP A 91 -19.69 4.78 8.05
N TYR A 92 -19.00 3.65 8.06
CA TYR A 92 -18.66 2.92 9.29
C TYR A 92 -17.28 3.27 9.87
N GLY A 93 -16.65 4.35 9.37
CA GLY A 93 -15.41 4.89 9.94
C GLY A 93 -14.13 4.31 9.37
N GLY A 94 -14.19 3.69 8.18
CA GLY A 94 -13.01 3.26 7.44
C GLY A 94 -12.45 4.34 6.52
N PHE A 95 -11.16 4.22 6.25
CA PHE A 95 -10.43 4.99 5.26
C PHE A 95 -9.86 4.01 4.23
N VAL A 96 -10.22 4.17 2.96
CA VAL A 96 -9.72 3.32 1.88
C VAL A 96 -8.37 3.85 1.43
N ILE A 97 -7.31 3.14 1.79
CA ILE A 97 -5.93 3.55 1.48
C ILE A 97 -5.63 3.30 0.01
N ASP A 98 -5.86 2.08 -0.46
CA ASP A 98 -5.57 1.66 -1.82
C ASP A 98 -6.52 0.56 -2.32
N VAL A 99 -6.39 0.27 -3.61
CA VAL A 99 -6.93 -0.92 -4.26
C VAL A 99 -5.79 -1.73 -4.84
N THR A 100 -5.85 -3.04 -4.70
CA THR A 100 -4.85 -3.98 -5.22
C THR A 100 -5.54 -5.13 -5.94
N ILE A 101 -4.97 -5.53 -7.08
CA ILE A 101 -5.39 -6.70 -7.85
C ILE A 101 -4.17 -7.59 -8.14
N GLU A 102 -4.43 -8.85 -8.46
CA GLU A 102 -3.41 -9.77 -8.95
C GLU A 102 -3.57 -9.93 -10.48
N HIS A 103 -2.63 -9.35 -11.22
CA HIS A 103 -2.66 -9.37 -12.68
C HIS A 103 -1.81 -10.54 -13.22
N PRO A 104 -2.32 -11.34 -14.21
CA PRO A 104 -1.62 -12.55 -14.68
C PRO A 104 -0.22 -12.34 -15.24
N LEU A 105 0.05 -11.14 -15.81
CA LEU A 105 1.34 -10.81 -16.42
C LEU A 105 2.25 -10.01 -15.47
N TYR A 106 1.67 -9.08 -14.72
CA TYR A 106 2.43 -8.10 -13.93
C TYR A 106 2.47 -8.43 -12.44
N GLY A 107 1.77 -9.48 -11.99
CA GLY A 107 1.61 -9.76 -10.58
C GLY A 107 0.74 -8.71 -9.89
N GLN A 108 1.13 -8.28 -8.72
CA GLN A 108 0.37 -7.33 -7.93
C GLN A 108 0.40 -5.92 -8.52
N LEU A 109 -0.77 -5.38 -8.85
CA LEU A 109 -0.96 -3.99 -9.26
C LEU A 109 -1.76 -3.27 -8.19
N SER A 110 -1.28 -2.09 -7.75
CA SER A 110 -1.93 -1.28 -6.73
C SER A 110 -2.11 0.16 -7.19
N GLY A 111 -3.21 0.76 -6.78
CA GLY A 111 -3.48 2.17 -6.99
C GLY A 111 -3.91 2.85 -5.68
N PRO A 112 -3.31 3.99 -5.29
CA PRO A 112 -3.74 4.74 -4.11
C PRO A 112 -5.14 5.32 -4.34
N LEU A 113 -5.99 5.26 -3.32
CA LEU A 113 -7.34 5.84 -3.34
C LEU A 113 -7.45 7.02 -2.37
N ASN A 114 -7.00 6.85 -1.12
CA ASN A 114 -7.05 7.88 -0.08
C ASN A 114 -8.46 8.46 0.12
N ILE A 115 -9.44 7.59 0.27
CA ILE A 115 -10.86 7.92 0.40
C ILE A 115 -11.27 7.79 1.87
N GLY A 116 -11.66 8.90 2.51
CA GLY A 116 -12.04 8.94 3.92
C GLY A 116 -13.44 9.52 4.18
N SER A 117 -14.15 9.96 3.15
CA SER A 117 -15.48 10.56 3.25
C SER A 117 -16.34 10.24 2.06
N ARG A 118 -17.65 10.44 2.19
CA ARG A 118 -18.58 10.35 1.04
C ARG A 118 -18.22 11.34 -0.06
N TYR A 119 -17.75 12.52 0.30
CA TYR A 119 -17.28 13.51 -0.67
C TYR A 119 -16.12 12.97 -1.52
N ASP A 120 -15.15 12.32 -0.89
CA ASP A 120 -14.03 11.70 -1.62
C ASP A 120 -14.53 10.58 -2.55
N VAL A 121 -15.51 9.79 -2.09
CA VAL A 121 -16.13 8.75 -2.92
C VAL A 121 -16.76 9.38 -4.16
N ASP A 122 -17.55 10.42 -3.99
CA ASP A 122 -18.23 11.09 -5.11
C ASP A 122 -17.24 11.66 -6.12
N LEU A 123 -16.17 12.30 -5.66
CA LEU A 123 -15.10 12.80 -6.53
C LEU A 123 -14.39 11.64 -7.29
N PHE A 124 -14.21 10.51 -6.64
CA PHE A 124 -13.61 9.34 -7.29
C PHE A 124 -14.54 8.75 -8.35
N ILE A 125 -15.82 8.60 -8.04
CA ILE A 125 -16.84 8.10 -8.97
C ILE A 125 -16.96 9.03 -10.18
N GLU A 126 -16.99 10.35 -9.98
CA GLU A 126 -17.00 11.32 -11.08
C GLU A 126 -15.79 11.13 -12.03
N LYS A 127 -14.60 10.88 -11.48
CA LYS A 127 -13.42 10.58 -12.29
C LYS A 127 -13.56 9.27 -13.07
N VAL A 128 -14.14 8.24 -12.45
CA VAL A 128 -14.36 6.95 -13.11
C VAL A 128 -15.37 7.10 -14.25
N GLU A 129 -16.45 7.83 -14.03
CA GLU A 129 -17.52 8.07 -15.02
C GLU A 129 -17.04 8.97 -16.18
N ALA A 130 -16.18 9.95 -15.90
CA ALA A 130 -15.61 10.84 -16.92
C ALA A 130 -14.49 10.19 -17.75
N ALA A 131 -13.94 9.05 -17.30
CA ALA A 131 -12.82 8.40 -17.97
C ALA A 131 -13.28 7.53 -19.13
N GLU A 132 -13.15 8.03 -20.37
CA GLU A 132 -13.52 7.28 -21.57
C GLU A 132 -12.66 6.04 -21.82
N ASN A 133 -11.38 6.09 -21.47
CA ASN A 133 -10.37 5.06 -21.79
C ASN A 133 -9.71 4.43 -20.55
N ALA A 134 -10.18 4.72 -19.35
CA ALA A 134 -9.67 4.14 -18.12
C ALA A 134 -10.82 3.49 -17.32
N LYS A 135 -10.51 2.36 -16.70
CA LYS A 135 -11.46 1.62 -15.86
C LYS A 135 -10.81 1.30 -14.51
N PRO A 136 -11.61 1.14 -13.45
CA PRO A 136 -11.10 0.65 -12.18
C PRO A 136 -10.31 -0.65 -12.34
N LEU A 137 -9.22 -0.82 -11.55
CA LEU A 137 -8.36 -2.01 -11.62
C LEU A 137 -9.14 -3.32 -11.45
N SER A 138 -10.17 -3.35 -10.61
CA SER A 138 -11.01 -4.51 -10.36
C SER A 138 -11.70 -5.08 -11.61
N VAL A 139 -11.89 -4.27 -12.64
CA VAL A 139 -12.45 -4.75 -13.92
C VAL A 139 -11.52 -5.76 -14.61
N LEU A 140 -10.20 -5.63 -14.41
CA LEU A 140 -9.20 -6.51 -14.99
C LEU A 140 -9.23 -7.93 -14.40
N THR A 141 -9.85 -8.12 -13.24
CA THR A 141 -9.91 -9.37 -12.48
C THR A 141 -11.35 -9.86 -12.24
N GLY A 142 -12.29 -9.45 -13.09
CA GLY A 142 -13.69 -9.86 -12.94
C GLY A 142 -14.34 -9.39 -11.65
N GLY A 143 -13.90 -8.25 -11.13
CA GLY A 143 -14.41 -7.63 -9.91
C GLY A 143 -13.66 -8.01 -8.63
N ILE A 144 -12.75 -8.98 -8.67
CA ILE A 144 -11.96 -9.42 -7.49
C ILE A 144 -10.83 -8.43 -7.24
N HIS A 145 -10.78 -7.90 -6.03
CA HIS A 145 -9.73 -6.97 -5.60
C HIS A 145 -9.56 -6.96 -4.10
N LEU A 146 -8.49 -6.33 -3.64
CA LEU A 146 -8.19 -6.10 -2.24
C LEU A 146 -8.26 -4.60 -1.95
N HIS A 147 -8.81 -4.24 -0.80
CA HIS A 147 -8.67 -2.92 -0.22
C HIS A 147 -7.87 -3.00 1.08
N ARG A 148 -6.87 -2.14 1.22
CA ARG A 148 -6.26 -1.85 2.51
C ARG A 148 -7.06 -0.73 3.17
N ILE A 149 -7.61 -1.03 4.35
CA ILE A 149 -8.49 -0.16 5.10
C ILE A 149 -7.81 0.26 6.38
N GLY A 150 -7.68 1.57 6.58
CA GLY A 150 -7.29 2.17 7.85
C GLY A 150 -8.52 2.50 8.68
N CYS A 151 -8.49 2.25 9.99
CA CYS A 151 -9.57 2.58 10.90
C CYS A 151 -9.08 2.74 12.35
N LYS A 152 -10.01 3.08 13.24
CA LYS A 152 -9.73 3.34 14.64
C LYS A 152 -9.25 2.10 15.39
N ASP A 153 -9.85 0.94 15.13
CA ASP A 153 -9.56 -0.32 15.81
C ASP A 153 -10.07 -1.53 15.02
N SER A 154 -9.76 -2.73 15.49
CA SER A 154 -10.18 -3.99 14.87
C SER A 154 -11.69 -4.23 14.93
N ALA A 155 -12.40 -3.65 15.88
CA ALA A 155 -13.87 -3.79 15.99
C ALA A 155 -14.55 -3.01 14.85
N VAL A 156 -14.08 -1.81 14.55
CA VAL A 156 -14.54 -1.02 13.39
C VAL A 156 -14.26 -1.77 12.09
N PHE A 157 -13.08 -2.35 11.93
CA PHE A 157 -12.74 -3.15 10.76
C PHE A 157 -13.68 -4.35 10.58
N SER A 158 -13.95 -5.08 11.67
CA SER A 158 -14.86 -6.23 11.66
C SER A 158 -16.28 -5.81 11.30
N LEU A 159 -16.77 -4.68 11.81
CA LEU A 159 -18.08 -4.13 11.46
C LEU A 159 -18.18 -3.76 9.98
N ILE A 160 -17.16 -3.10 9.43
CA ILE A 160 -17.11 -2.79 7.98
C ILE A 160 -17.20 -4.07 7.16
N LYS A 161 -16.42 -5.09 7.52
CA LYS A 161 -16.43 -6.39 6.85
C LYS A 161 -17.83 -7.03 6.89
N GLU A 162 -18.48 -7.05 8.06
CA GLU A 162 -19.85 -7.56 8.22
C GLU A 162 -20.83 -6.82 7.31
N LYS A 163 -20.77 -5.48 7.28
CA LYS A 163 -21.68 -4.67 6.45
C LYS A 163 -21.47 -4.86 4.94
N LEU A 164 -20.25 -5.09 4.51
CA LEU A 164 -19.94 -5.44 3.13
C LEU A 164 -20.39 -6.88 2.80
N ASP A 165 -20.29 -7.80 3.73
CA ASP A 165 -20.75 -9.19 3.58
C ASP A 165 -22.28 -9.25 3.45
N GLU A 166 -23.02 -8.50 4.25
CA GLU A 166 -24.49 -8.35 4.13
C GLU A 166 -24.94 -7.88 2.74
N LYS A 167 -24.08 -7.15 2.02
CA LYS A 167 -24.31 -6.66 0.65
C LYS A 167 -23.77 -7.59 -0.43
N GLY A 168 -23.15 -8.70 -0.05
CA GLY A 168 -22.56 -9.67 -0.96
C GLY A 168 -21.30 -9.16 -1.67
N ILE A 169 -20.61 -8.19 -1.06
CA ILE A 169 -19.40 -7.56 -1.63
C ILE A 169 -18.11 -8.29 -1.16
N ILE A 170 -18.11 -8.88 0.03
CA ILE A 170 -16.96 -9.64 0.50
C ILE A 170 -16.75 -10.88 -0.38
N PHE A 171 -15.51 -11.03 -0.86
CA PHE A 171 -15.12 -12.23 -1.58
C PHE A 171 -14.73 -13.33 -0.58
N SER A 172 -15.50 -14.41 -0.60
CA SER A 172 -15.14 -15.67 0.05
C SER A 172 -15.01 -16.73 -1.03
N SER A 173 -13.92 -17.49 -1.04
CA SER A 173 -13.85 -18.68 -1.90
C SER A 173 -15.01 -19.61 -1.51
N ALA A 174 -15.91 -19.85 -2.45
CA ALA A 174 -16.83 -20.97 -2.30
C ALA A 174 -15.97 -22.24 -2.19
N GLU A 175 -16.20 -23.03 -1.14
CA GLU A 175 -15.66 -24.38 -1.03
C GLU A 175 -16.10 -25.25 -2.21
#